data_b7b67a7682975c402e3c91996e8a4181
#
_entry.id   b7b67a7682975c402e3c91996e8a4181
#
_cell.length_a   1.000
_cell.length_b   1.000
_cell.length_c   1.000
_cell.angle_alpha   90.00
_cell.angle_beta   90.00
_cell.angle_gamma   90.00
#
_symmetry.space_group_name_H-M   'P 1'
#
loop_
_entity.id
_entity.type
_entity.pdbx_description
1 polymer ?
#
loop_
_entity_poly.entity_id
_entity_poly.type
_entity_poly.pdbx_seq_one_letter_code
_entity_poly.pdbx_strand_id
1 'polypeptide(L)'
;MGFTLHSDFMVTDPVPLHMIEMAVTRRTWKEPDYVLAPQETISVEAAIRAVTSEAAWQLFSDHEIGSLEPGKFADMVILDKDPRDVAPDHIKSVTVLETWMDGKQVYGA
;
A
#
# COMPACT_ATOMS: atom_id res chain seq x y z
N MET A 1 8.57 -15.47 4.43
CA MET A 1 7.67 -15.04 5.53
C MET A 1 6.82 -13.89 5.03
N GLY A 2 5.51 -13.99 5.21
CA GLY A 2 4.59 -12.89 4.93
C GLY A 2 4.60 -11.86 6.06
N PHE A 3 4.32 -10.62 5.74
CA PHE A 3 4.15 -9.54 6.72
C PHE A 3 3.16 -8.52 6.17
N THR A 4 2.61 -7.69 7.05
CA THR A 4 1.68 -6.63 6.69
C THR A 4 2.17 -5.29 7.21
N LEU A 5 1.64 -4.21 6.65
CA LEU A 5 1.90 -2.84 7.11
C LEU A 5 0.64 -2.29 7.76
N HIS A 6 0.82 -1.46 8.78
CA HIS A 6 -0.28 -0.72 9.40
C HIS A 6 0.18 0.66 9.84
N SER A 7 -0.77 1.57 10.03
CA SER A 7 -0.50 2.96 10.41
C SER A 7 -0.60 3.21 11.91
N ASP A 8 -1.20 2.27 12.64
CA ASP A 8 -1.61 2.48 14.04
C ASP A 8 -2.43 3.78 14.16
N PHE A 9 -3.57 3.80 13.43
CA PHE A 9 -4.41 5.00 13.26
C PHE A 9 -4.58 5.78 14.56
N MET A 10 -4.48 7.08 14.47
CA MET A 10 -4.26 8.14 15.44
C MET A 10 -2.77 8.45 15.68
N VAL A 11 -1.85 7.52 15.46
CA VAL A 11 -0.41 7.80 15.43
C VAL A 11 -0.02 8.36 14.06
N THR A 12 -0.45 7.69 12.98
CA THR A 12 -0.34 8.19 11.61
C THR A 12 -1.65 7.95 10.85
N ASP A 13 -1.89 8.72 9.79
CA ASP A 13 -3.05 8.53 8.94
C ASP A 13 -2.98 7.20 8.20
N PRO A 14 -4.13 6.52 7.98
CA PRO A 14 -4.17 5.23 7.29
C PRO A 14 -4.10 5.41 5.76
N VAL A 15 -2.98 5.92 5.27
CA VAL A 15 -2.74 6.17 3.83
C VAL A 15 -1.80 5.09 3.29
N PRO A 16 -2.29 4.11 2.51
CA PRO A 16 -1.48 2.97 2.05
C PRO A 16 -0.23 3.37 1.27
N LEU A 17 -0.31 4.38 0.40
CA LEU A 17 0.85 4.84 -0.36
C LEU A 17 1.96 5.41 0.53
N HIS A 18 1.60 6.07 1.63
CA HIS A 18 2.58 6.53 2.63
C HIS A 18 3.23 5.34 3.35
N MET A 19 2.46 4.33 3.71
CA MET A 19 3.00 3.12 4.35
C MET A 19 3.97 2.39 3.42
N ILE A 20 3.64 2.29 2.12
CA ILE A 20 4.52 1.71 1.10
C ILE A 20 5.82 2.50 1.02
N GLU A 21 5.77 3.82 0.88
CA GLU A 21 6.96 4.66 0.82
C GLU A 21 7.85 4.50 2.05
N MET A 22 7.26 4.51 3.25
CA MET A 22 8.01 4.34 4.49
C MET A 22 8.71 2.99 4.57
N ALA A 23 8.07 1.91 4.15
CA ALA A 23 8.65 0.58 4.14
C ALA A 23 9.79 0.45 3.13
N VAL A 24 9.69 1.12 2.00
CA VAL A 24 10.69 1.08 0.92
C VAL A 24 11.88 2.00 1.22
N THR A 25 11.65 3.19 1.77
CA THR A 25 12.70 4.18 2.00
C THR A 25 13.28 4.15 3.42
N ARG A 26 12.50 3.72 4.40
CA ARG A 26 12.85 3.77 5.82
C ARG A 26 13.20 5.17 6.33
N ARG A 27 12.79 6.22 5.61
CA ARG A 27 12.96 7.62 6.06
C ARG A 27 12.01 7.92 7.20
N THR A 28 12.48 8.66 8.20
CA THR A 28 11.65 9.00 9.36
C THR A 28 10.80 10.24 9.08
N TRP A 29 9.67 10.33 9.74
CA TRP A 29 8.73 11.45 9.59
C TRP A 29 9.34 12.78 10.01
N LYS A 30 10.00 12.81 11.19
CA LYS A 30 10.54 14.07 11.75
C LYS A 30 11.86 14.47 11.13
N GLU A 31 12.63 13.50 10.67
CA GLU A 31 13.95 13.70 10.08
C GLU A 31 14.02 12.97 8.75
N PRO A 32 13.46 13.55 7.65
CA PRO A 32 13.35 12.87 6.37
C PRO A 32 14.69 12.44 5.74
N ASP A 33 15.78 13.07 6.14
CA ASP A 33 17.11 12.69 5.67
C ASP A 33 17.70 11.50 6.44
N TYR A 34 17.08 11.13 7.56
CA TYR A 34 17.49 9.98 8.36
C TYR A 34 16.80 8.70 7.88
N VAL A 35 17.61 7.68 7.57
CA VAL A 35 17.12 6.35 7.16
C VAL A 35 17.28 5.40 8.35
N LEU A 36 16.15 4.97 8.91
CA LEU A 36 16.13 4.05 10.05
C LEU A 36 16.33 2.61 9.59
N ALA A 37 17.39 1.96 10.08
CA ALA A 37 17.68 0.57 9.78
C ALA A 37 17.63 0.29 8.26
N PRO A 38 18.55 0.85 7.45
CA PRO A 38 18.49 0.72 5.99
C PRO A 38 18.56 -0.72 5.48
N GLN A 39 19.07 -1.65 6.30
CA GLN A 39 19.06 -3.08 5.98
C GLN A 39 17.66 -3.71 5.99
N GLU A 40 16.67 -3.04 6.55
CA GLU A 40 15.28 -3.50 6.65
C GLU A 40 14.39 -2.95 5.53
N THR A 41 14.97 -2.30 4.52
CA THR A 41 14.22 -1.86 3.35
C THR A 41 13.68 -3.05 2.56
N ILE A 42 12.50 -2.88 1.98
CA ILE A 42 11.86 -3.89 1.14
C ILE A 42 11.60 -3.33 -0.26
N SER A 43 11.32 -4.22 -1.22
CA SER A 43 10.95 -3.80 -2.57
C SER A 43 9.54 -3.18 -2.59
N VAL A 44 9.26 -2.37 -3.61
CA VAL A 44 7.92 -1.79 -3.81
C VAL A 44 6.87 -2.89 -3.96
N GLU A 45 7.18 -3.96 -4.71
CA GLU A 45 6.29 -5.10 -4.88
C GLU A 45 5.97 -5.80 -3.56
N ALA A 46 6.96 -5.99 -2.69
CA ALA A 46 6.74 -6.57 -1.37
C ALA A 46 5.86 -5.66 -0.50
N ALA A 47 6.08 -4.34 -0.56
CA ALA A 47 5.27 -3.37 0.17
C ALA A 47 3.81 -3.33 -0.33
N ILE A 48 3.59 -3.43 -1.65
CA ILE A 48 2.24 -3.52 -2.24
C ILE A 48 1.54 -4.79 -1.75
N ARG A 49 2.21 -5.95 -1.78
CA ARG A 49 1.64 -7.20 -1.25
C ARG A 49 1.29 -7.07 0.23
N ALA A 50 2.12 -6.41 1.01
CA ALA A 50 1.91 -6.23 2.45
C ALA A 50 0.64 -5.44 2.80
N VAL A 51 0.15 -4.58 1.89
CA VAL A 51 -1.11 -3.83 2.07
C VAL A 51 -2.28 -4.41 1.26
N THR A 52 -2.07 -5.49 0.53
CA THR A 52 -3.10 -6.14 -0.31
C THR A 52 -3.23 -7.63 0.02
N SER A 53 -2.55 -8.50 -0.71
CA SER A 53 -2.71 -9.95 -0.59
C SER A 53 -2.28 -10.51 0.77
N GLU A 54 -1.18 -10.03 1.34
CA GLU A 54 -0.72 -10.46 2.66
C GLU A 54 -1.67 -9.98 3.77
N ALA A 55 -2.20 -8.75 3.64
CA ALA A 55 -3.20 -8.24 4.57
C ALA A 55 -4.50 -9.06 4.51
N ALA A 56 -4.96 -9.41 3.32
CA ALA A 56 -6.14 -10.27 3.13
C ALA A 56 -5.91 -11.65 3.75
N TRP A 57 -4.73 -12.25 3.53
CA TRP A 57 -4.37 -13.53 4.13
C TRP A 57 -4.36 -13.46 5.67
N GLN A 58 -3.80 -12.43 6.24
CA GLN A 58 -3.77 -12.23 7.70
C GLN A 58 -5.17 -12.17 8.31
N LEU A 59 -6.13 -11.61 7.55
CA LEU A 59 -7.53 -11.50 7.95
C LEU A 59 -8.38 -12.74 7.59
N PHE A 60 -7.76 -13.80 7.05
CA PHE A 60 -8.45 -14.99 6.54
C PHE A 60 -9.47 -14.70 5.44
N SER A 61 -9.25 -13.64 4.65
CA SER A 61 -10.14 -13.17 3.58
C SER A 61 -9.50 -13.24 2.19
N ASP A 62 -8.35 -13.89 2.06
CA ASP A 62 -7.59 -14.00 0.81
C ASP A 62 -8.34 -14.76 -0.30
N HIS A 63 -9.40 -15.50 0.05
CA HIS A 63 -10.29 -16.14 -0.92
C HIS A 63 -11.33 -15.18 -1.52
N GLU A 64 -11.52 -14.00 -0.94
CA GLU A 64 -12.52 -13.02 -1.35
C GLU A 64 -11.92 -11.69 -1.84
N ILE A 65 -10.79 -11.27 -1.27
CA ILE A 65 -10.17 -9.96 -1.52
C ILE A 65 -8.64 -10.08 -1.61
N GLY A 66 -7.96 -8.96 -1.83
CA GLY A 66 -6.50 -8.84 -1.77
C GLY A 66 -5.79 -9.02 -3.11
N SER A 67 -6.49 -9.48 -4.14
CA SER A 67 -5.97 -9.60 -5.50
C SER A 67 -7.10 -9.49 -6.53
N LEU A 68 -6.74 -9.16 -7.77
CA LEU A 68 -7.67 -9.08 -8.89
C LEU A 68 -7.71 -10.43 -9.60
N GLU A 69 -8.55 -11.34 -9.11
CA GLU A 69 -8.72 -12.69 -9.65
C GLU A 69 -10.21 -12.99 -9.83
N PRO A 70 -10.58 -13.76 -10.88
CA PRO A 70 -11.97 -14.20 -11.05
C PRO A 70 -12.49 -14.91 -9.80
N GLY A 71 -13.69 -14.53 -9.36
CA GLY A 71 -14.32 -15.09 -8.16
C GLY A 71 -14.10 -14.28 -6.89
N LYS A 72 -13.22 -13.28 -6.91
CA LYS A 72 -13.04 -12.34 -5.80
C LYS A 72 -13.85 -11.06 -6.01
N PHE A 73 -14.10 -10.33 -4.94
CA PHE A 73 -14.71 -9.01 -5.03
C PHE A 73 -13.86 -8.07 -5.88
N ALA A 74 -14.51 -7.23 -6.67
CA ALA A 74 -13.86 -6.22 -7.49
C ALA A 74 -13.51 -5.00 -6.62
N ASP A 75 -12.56 -5.20 -5.71
CA ASP A 75 -11.98 -4.17 -4.84
C ASP A 75 -10.67 -3.71 -5.47
N MET A 76 -10.64 -2.46 -5.95
CA MET A 76 -9.49 -1.96 -6.69
C MET A 76 -9.36 -0.44 -6.55
N VAL A 77 -8.17 0.05 -6.81
CA VAL A 77 -7.88 1.47 -6.97
C VAL A 77 -7.32 1.74 -8.34
N ILE A 78 -7.62 2.90 -8.90
CA ILE A 78 -6.99 3.42 -10.10
C ILE A 78 -6.07 4.56 -9.69
N LEU A 79 -4.80 4.44 -10.05
CA LEU A 79 -3.75 5.38 -9.72
C LEU A 79 -3.33 6.16 -10.98
N ASP A 80 -2.86 7.39 -10.81
CA ASP A 80 -2.35 8.19 -11.93
C ASP A 80 -0.98 7.70 -12.43
N LYS A 81 -0.23 6.99 -11.59
CA LYS A 81 1.09 6.43 -11.91
C LYS A 81 1.28 5.08 -11.22
N ASP A 82 2.09 4.23 -11.83
CA ASP A 82 2.52 2.98 -11.21
C ASP A 82 3.53 3.29 -10.09
N PRO A 83 3.28 2.89 -8.85
CA PRO A 83 4.22 3.11 -7.74
C PRO A 83 5.60 2.47 -7.96
N ARG A 84 5.69 1.48 -8.87
CA ARG A 84 6.96 0.79 -9.20
C ARG A 84 7.82 1.61 -10.16
N ASP A 85 7.21 2.56 -10.89
CA ASP A 85 7.88 3.36 -11.94
C ASP A 85 8.26 4.77 -11.46
N VAL A 86 7.89 5.14 -10.24
CA VAL A 86 8.28 6.42 -9.65
C VAL A 86 9.50 6.24 -8.74
N ALA A 87 10.23 7.34 -8.48
CA ALA A 87 11.29 7.30 -7.48
C ALA A 87 10.72 6.91 -6.10
N PRO A 88 11.42 6.09 -5.30
CA PRO A 88 10.90 5.60 -4.02
C PRO A 88 10.40 6.70 -3.06
N ASP A 89 11.04 7.86 -3.03
CA ASP A 89 10.65 9.00 -2.20
C ASP A 89 9.51 9.84 -2.81
N HIS A 90 8.93 9.40 -3.94
CA HIS A 90 7.77 10.02 -4.58
C HIS A 90 6.53 9.12 -4.58
N ILE A 91 6.58 7.95 -3.97
CA ILE A 91 5.44 7.01 -3.95
C ILE A 91 4.21 7.64 -3.28
N LYS A 92 4.40 8.38 -2.19
CA LYS A 92 3.29 9.08 -1.51
C LYS A 92 2.62 10.16 -2.37
N SER A 93 3.28 10.62 -3.44
CA SER A 93 2.76 11.63 -4.36
C SER A 93 1.93 11.02 -5.49
N VAL A 94 1.89 9.70 -5.61
CA VAL A 94 0.98 9.00 -6.54
C VAL A 94 -0.46 9.27 -6.10
N THR A 95 -1.29 9.69 -7.04
CA THR A 95 -2.69 10.09 -6.77
C THR A 95 -3.63 8.92 -6.98
N VAL A 96 -4.51 8.66 -6.01
CA VAL A 96 -5.64 7.76 -6.19
C VAL A 96 -6.71 8.51 -7.00
N LEU A 97 -6.99 8.05 -8.22
CA LEU A 97 -8.02 8.63 -9.09
C LEU A 97 -9.40 8.06 -8.75
N GLU A 98 -9.48 6.77 -8.53
CA GLU A 98 -10.73 6.08 -8.22
C GLU A 98 -10.50 4.95 -7.21
N THR A 99 -11.52 4.69 -6.39
CA THR A 99 -11.59 3.51 -5.52
C THR A 99 -12.92 2.78 -5.80
N TRP A 100 -12.83 1.47 -5.94
CA TRP A 100 -13.95 0.59 -6.23
C TRP A 100 -14.05 -0.48 -5.16
N MET A 101 -15.28 -0.74 -4.68
CA MET A 101 -15.60 -1.82 -3.74
C MET A 101 -16.75 -2.65 -4.33
N ASP A 102 -16.53 -3.95 -4.43
CA ASP A 102 -17.49 -4.90 -4.99
C ASP A 102 -18.07 -4.44 -6.34
N GLY A 103 -17.20 -3.94 -7.20
CA GLY A 103 -17.56 -3.43 -8.53
C GLY A 103 -18.31 -2.10 -8.55
N LYS A 104 -18.38 -1.40 -7.42
CA LYS A 104 -19.01 -0.08 -7.34
C LYS A 104 -17.96 0.99 -7.02
N GLN A 105 -17.98 2.08 -7.79
CA GLN A 105 -17.11 3.21 -7.51
C GLN A 105 -17.56 3.91 -6.23
N VAL A 106 -16.65 4.02 -5.27
CA VAL A 106 -16.91 4.66 -3.96
C VAL A 106 -16.12 5.96 -3.77
N TYR A 107 -15.14 6.22 -4.64
CA TYR A 107 -14.35 7.45 -4.66
C TYR A 107 -13.94 7.79 -6.09
N GLY A 108 -13.81 9.07 -6.39
CA GLY A 108 -13.38 9.59 -7.68
C GLY A 108 -14.54 10.15 -8.51
N ALA A 109 -14.20 10.65 -9.71
CA ALA A 109 -15.15 11.31 -10.61
C ALA A 109 -15.87 10.32 -11.54
#